data_bbd412f25bfe9112ad6e9fbe1b708d95
#
_entry.id   bbd412f25bfe9112ad6e9fbe1b708d95
#
_cell.length_a   1.000
_cell.length_b   1.000
_cell.length_c   1.000
_cell.angle_alpha   90.00
_cell.angle_beta   90.00
_cell.angle_gamma   90.00
#
_symmetry.space_group_name_H-M   'P 1'
#
loop_
_entity.id
_entity.type
_entity.pdbx_description
1 polymer ?
#
loop_
_entity_poly.entity_id
_entity_poly.type
_entity_poly.pdbx_seq_one_letter_code
_entity_poly.pdbx_strand_id
1 'polypeptide(L)'
;MTAPTRWGQTLASLGTAEQETLLGTSLSRRFTTLPLWLSHPANIGAFYGFLVSLTLLLPYRFAGEDTNGWLANWVFHASILMVACLVMGFSSLLLIRWSKRFPMTPPRILLYPMPFLGLALLTLGRTDMVNVPTALVWLLLLLPGPMYVHLSWAPRWRLLCMLEDGRDPFIGMESKQTEPNEDAVTLAGDDHDLLSVVEEYAEE
;
A
#
# COMPACT_ATOMS: atom_id res chain seq x y z
N MET A 1 -2.52 21.15 -20.61
CA MET A 1 -2.74 21.43 -19.17
C MET A 1 -4.14 20.96 -18.85
N THR A 2 -4.28 19.85 -18.14
CA THR A 2 -5.59 19.35 -17.64
C THR A 2 -6.06 20.30 -16.56
N ALA A 3 -7.34 20.71 -16.61
CA ALA A 3 -7.93 21.54 -15.55
C ALA A 3 -7.72 20.87 -14.18
N PRO A 4 -7.38 21.64 -13.14
CA PRO A 4 -7.20 21.08 -11.81
C PRO A 4 -8.50 20.40 -11.38
N THR A 5 -8.41 19.16 -10.95
CA THR A 5 -9.54 18.42 -10.40
C THR A 5 -10.06 19.17 -9.17
N ARG A 6 -11.37 19.14 -8.94
CA ARG A 6 -12.02 19.87 -7.83
C ARG A 6 -11.36 19.53 -6.48
N TRP A 7 -11.03 18.26 -6.26
CA TRP A 7 -10.35 17.81 -5.05
C TRP A 7 -8.90 18.33 -4.95
N GLY A 8 -8.23 18.60 -6.08
CA GLY A 8 -6.87 19.15 -6.08
C GLY A 8 -6.81 20.59 -5.55
N GLN A 9 -7.85 21.40 -5.80
CA GLN A 9 -7.96 22.76 -5.23
C GLN A 9 -8.25 22.68 -3.73
N THR A 10 -9.17 21.81 -3.32
CA THR A 10 -9.48 21.59 -1.91
C THR A 10 -8.29 21.03 -1.14
N LEU A 11 -7.51 20.13 -1.76
CA LEU A 11 -6.28 19.60 -1.15
C LEU A 11 -5.27 20.71 -0.84
N ALA A 12 -5.13 21.70 -1.71
CA ALA A 12 -4.21 22.82 -1.49
C ALA A 12 -4.64 23.76 -0.35
N SER A 13 -5.93 23.75 0.02
CA SER A 13 -6.47 24.54 1.15
C SER A 13 -6.40 23.84 2.49
N LEU A 14 -6.06 22.53 2.53
CA LEU A 14 -5.94 21.74 3.76
C LEU A 14 -4.62 22.05 4.49
N GLY A 15 -4.59 21.79 5.80
CA GLY A 15 -3.38 21.87 6.61
C GLY A 15 -2.32 20.83 6.19
N THR A 16 -1.05 21.09 6.51
CA THR A 16 0.08 20.22 6.13
C THR A 16 -0.09 18.78 6.63
N ALA A 17 -0.55 18.59 7.86
CA ALA A 17 -0.78 17.26 8.46
C ALA A 17 -1.90 16.48 7.74
N GLU A 18 -2.96 17.16 7.35
CA GLU A 18 -4.08 16.59 6.59
C GLU A 18 -3.65 16.20 5.18
N GLN A 19 -2.85 17.07 4.51
CA GLN A 19 -2.25 16.76 3.22
C GLN A 19 -1.34 15.54 3.30
N GLU A 20 -0.49 15.42 4.32
CA GLU A 20 0.36 14.25 4.52
C GLU A 20 -0.45 12.96 4.75
N THR A 21 -1.54 13.04 5.50
CA THR A 21 -2.45 11.92 5.72
C THR A 21 -3.08 11.45 4.41
N LEU A 22 -3.52 12.37 3.56
CA LEU A 22 -4.12 12.06 2.26
C LEU A 22 -3.11 11.62 1.22
N LEU A 23 -1.99 12.32 1.08
CA LEU A 23 -0.97 12.02 0.08
C LEU A 23 -0.12 10.80 0.47
N GLY A 24 0.17 10.64 1.75
CA GLY A 24 0.88 9.50 2.28
C GLY A 24 2.27 9.30 1.67
N THR A 25 2.56 8.06 1.27
CA THR A 25 3.86 7.69 0.69
C THR A 25 4.01 8.16 -0.76
N SER A 26 5.24 8.11 -1.31
CA SER A 26 5.53 8.42 -2.71
C SER A 26 4.68 7.62 -3.70
N LEU A 27 4.37 6.36 -3.37
CA LEU A 27 3.49 5.50 -4.19
C LEU A 27 2.05 6.00 -4.14
N SER A 28 1.53 6.34 -2.96
CA SER A 28 0.18 6.90 -2.81
C SER A 28 0.05 8.22 -3.58
N ARG A 29 1.07 9.09 -3.54
CA ARG A 29 1.10 10.35 -4.31
C ARG A 29 0.99 10.12 -5.83
N ARG A 30 1.61 9.05 -6.35
CA ARG A 30 1.45 8.69 -7.77
C ARG A 30 0.03 8.25 -8.10
N PHE A 31 -0.63 7.53 -7.21
CA PHE A 31 -2.02 7.13 -7.42
C PHE A 31 -2.99 8.31 -7.32
N THR A 32 -2.69 9.34 -6.54
CA THR A 32 -3.51 10.56 -6.49
C THR A 32 -3.43 11.40 -7.77
N THR A 33 -2.44 11.21 -8.64
CA THR A 33 -2.40 11.87 -9.95
C THR A 33 -3.34 11.23 -10.98
N LEU A 34 -3.84 10.03 -10.70
CA LEU A 34 -4.78 9.32 -11.57
C LEU A 34 -6.22 9.76 -11.31
N PRO A 35 -7.10 9.70 -12.32
CA PRO A 35 -8.53 9.88 -12.11
C PRO A 35 -9.07 8.92 -11.04
N LEU A 36 -10.04 9.35 -10.21
CA LEU A 36 -10.55 8.54 -9.11
C LEU A 36 -11.12 7.18 -9.53
N TRP A 37 -11.71 7.09 -10.73
CA TRP A 37 -12.22 5.83 -11.25
C TRP A 37 -11.09 4.84 -11.60
N LEU A 38 -9.94 5.33 -12.08
CA LEU A 38 -8.78 4.50 -12.40
C LEU A 38 -8.00 4.10 -11.14
N SER A 39 -7.88 5.01 -10.19
CA SER A 39 -7.22 4.78 -8.90
C SER A 39 -8.09 4.01 -7.89
N HIS A 40 -9.24 3.47 -8.33
CA HIS A 40 -10.10 2.64 -7.50
C HIS A 40 -9.30 1.47 -6.88
N PRO A 41 -9.49 1.16 -5.58
CA PRO A 41 -8.72 0.13 -4.88
C PRO A 41 -8.71 -1.24 -5.55
N ALA A 42 -9.82 -1.64 -6.20
CA ALA A 42 -9.87 -2.87 -6.98
C ALA A 42 -8.92 -2.84 -8.19
N ASN A 43 -8.84 -1.70 -8.90
CA ASN A 43 -7.94 -1.54 -10.04
C ASN A 43 -6.47 -1.56 -9.62
N ILE A 44 -6.14 -0.92 -8.48
CA ILE A 44 -4.78 -0.96 -7.93
C ILE A 44 -4.42 -2.38 -7.47
N GLY A 45 -5.37 -3.11 -6.85
CA GLY A 45 -5.20 -4.52 -6.53
C GLY A 45 -4.97 -5.37 -7.79
N ALA A 46 -5.81 -5.22 -8.80
CA ALA A 46 -5.67 -5.93 -10.08
C ALA A 46 -4.34 -5.60 -10.77
N PHE A 47 -3.90 -4.34 -10.74
CA PHE A 47 -2.60 -3.92 -11.28
C PHE A 47 -1.43 -4.62 -10.57
N TYR A 48 -1.50 -4.74 -9.25
CA TYR A 48 -0.51 -5.55 -8.51
C TYR A 48 -0.53 -7.01 -8.97
N GLY A 49 -1.71 -7.62 -9.06
CA GLY A 49 -1.88 -8.99 -9.56
C GLY A 49 -1.30 -9.16 -10.97
N PHE A 50 -1.50 -8.18 -11.85
CA PHE A 50 -0.93 -8.16 -13.19
C PHE A 50 0.61 -8.14 -13.16
N LEU A 51 1.22 -7.26 -12.34
CA LEU A 51 2.67 -7.19 -12.20
C LEU A 51 3.27 -8.51 -11.69
N VAL A 52 2.67 -9.11 -10.67
CA VAL A 52 3.09 -10.43 -10.17
C VAL A 52 2.93 -11.49 -11.24
N SER A 53 1.83 -11.48 -12.00
CA SER A 53 1.60 -12.42 -13.11
C SER A 53 2.68 -12.32 -14.18
N LEU A 54 3.13 -11.11 -14.51
CA LEU A 54 4.25 -10.92 -15.46
C LEU A 54 5.55 -11.53 -14.93
N THR A 55 5.86 -11.36 -13.63
CA THR A 55 7.08 -11.94 -13.04
C THR A 55 7.05 -13.47 -13.01
N LEU A 56 5.84 -14.06 -12.87
CA LEU A 56 5.64 -15.51 -12.91
C LEU A 56 5.91 -16.13 -14.28
N LEU A 57 5.94 -15.34 -15.35
CA LEU A 57 6.16 -15.85 -16.71
C LEU A 57 7.50 -16.59 -16.83
N LEU A 58 8.57 -16.07 -16.22
CA LEU A 58 9.89 -16.69 -16.24
C LEU A 58 9.93 -18.06 -15.54
N PRO A 59 9.50 -18.20 -14.27
CA PRO A 59 9.47 -19.53 -13.63
C PRO A 59 8.59 -20.54 -14.36
N TYR A 60 7.46 -20.09 -14.95
CA TYR A 60 6.60 -20.99 -15.70
C TYR A 60 7.22 -21.44 -17.02
N ARG A 61 8.04 -20.59 -17.64
CA ARG A 61 8.71 -20.91 -18.94
C ARG A 61 9.95 -21.77 -18.75
N PHE A 62 10.76 -21.53 -17.72
CA PHE A 62 12.12 -22.07 -17.60
C PHE A 62 12.31 -23.04 -16.42
N ALA A 63 11.48 -22.99 -15.39
CA ALA A 63 11.59 -23.82 -14.20
C ALA A 63 10.47 -24.87 -14.16
N GLY A 64 10.45 -25.82 -15.06
CA GLY A 64 9.45 -26.89 -15.08
C GLY A 64 9.76 -27.90 -16.15
N GLU A 65 9.43 -29.18 -15.89
CA GLU A 65 9.65 -30.28 -16.84
C GLU A 65 8.72 -30.22 -18.06
N ASP A 66 7.56 -29.58 -17.92
CA ASP A 66 6.51 -29.57 -18.94
C ASP A 66 6.68 -28.39 -19.90
N THR A 67 7.35 -28.63 -21.02
CA THR A 67 7.55 -27.62 -22.06
C THR A 67 6.28 -27.33 -22.86
N ASN A 68 5.27 -28.21 -22.85
CA ASN A 68 4.08 -28.12 -23.73
C ASN A 68 2.84 -27.50 -23.08
N GLY A 69 2.76 -27.41 -21.75
CA GLY A 69 1.58 -26.88 -21.03
C GLY A 69 1.82 -25.58 -20.25
N TRP A 70 3.04 -25.07 -20.23
CA TRP A 70 3.43 -23.94 -19.38
C TRP A 70 2.58 -22.68 -19.57
N LEU A 71 2.22 -22.38 -20.83
CA LEU A 71 1.45 -21.17 -21.15
C LEU A 71 0.02 -21.25 -20.59
N ALA A 72 -0.64 -22.40 -20.78
CA ALA A 72 -1.99 -22.60 -20.23
C ALA A 72 -2.00 -22.55 -18.71
N ASN A 73 -1.02 -23.19 -18.07
CA ASN A 73 -0.84 -23.15 -16.62
C ASN A 73 -0.54 -21.73 -16.13
N TRP A 74 0.30 -20.99 -16.81
CA TRP A 74 0.58 -19.59 -16.48
C TRP A 74 -0.68 -18.73 -16.61
N VAL A 75 -1.40 -18.80 -17.74
CA VAL A 75 -2.65 -18.05 -17.97
C VAL A 75 -3.66 -18.35 -16.88
N PHE A 76 -3.84 -19.63 -16.52
CA PHE A 76 -4.76 -20.05 -15.47
C PHE A 76 -4.42 -19.42 -14.11
N HIS A 77 -3.17 -19.55 -13.64
CA HIS A 77 -2.75 -19.00 -12.36
C HIS A 77 -2.70 -17.46 -12.35
N ALA A 78 -2.28 -16.85 -13.46
CA ALA A 78 -2.31 -15.40 -13.64
C ALA A 78 -3.75 -14.85 -13.54
N SER A 79 -4.71 -15.52 -14.17
CA SER A 79 -6.12 -15.13 -14.09
C SER A 79 -6.67 -15.24 -12.67
N ILE A 80 -6.40 -16.34 -11.98
CA ILE A 80 -6.80 -16.51 -10.57
C ILE A 80 -6.19 -15.41 -9.69
N LEU A 81 -4.90 -15.13 -9.86
CA LEU A 81 -4.18 -14.12 -9.08
C LEU A 81 -4.78 -12.73 -9.30
N MET A 82 -5.05 -12.35 -10.56
CA MET A 82 -5.66 -11.06 -10.89
C MET A 82 -7.07 -10.94 -10.30
N VAL A 83 -7.91 -11.96 -10.45
CA VAL A 83 -9.26 -11.99 -9.90
C VAL A 83 -9.22 -11.92 -8.37
N ALA A 84 -8.34 -12.68 -7.72
CA ALA A 84 -8.17 -12.64 -6.27
C ALA A 84 -7.79 -11.24 -5.78
N CYS A 85 -6.81 -10.59 -6.42
CA CYS A 85 -6.38 -9.22 -6.08
C CYS A 85 -7.51 -8.20 -6.31
N LEU A 86 -8.27 -8.33 -7.37
CA LEU A 86 -9.42 -7.48 -7.67
C LEU A 86 -10.51 -7.63 -6.60
N VAL A 87 -10.88 -8.86 -6.27
CA VAL A 87 -11.88 -9.17 -5.23
C VAL A 87 -11.43 -8.65 -3.87
N MET A 88 -10.15 -8.85 -3.51
CA MET A 88 -9.61 -8.30 -2.25
C MET A 88 -9.62 -6.77 -2.22
N GLY A 89 -9.38 -6.11 -3.35
CA GLY A 89 -9.53 -4.65 -3.47
C GLY A 89 -10.96 -4.17 -3.23
N PHE A 90 -11.95 -4.85 -3.80
CA PHE A 90 -13.38 -4.57 -3.52
C PHE A 90 -13.74 -4.84 -2.06
N SER A 91 -13.34 -5.98 -1.52
CA SER A 91 -13.59 -6.35 -0.12
C SER A 91 -12.98 -5.33 0.84
N SER A 92 -11.78 -4.84 0.52
CA SER A 92 -11.12 -3.76 1.28
C SER A 92 -11.97 -2.50 1.33
N LEU A 93 -12.58 -2.10 0.22
CA LEU A 93 -13.48 -0.95 0.18
C LEU A 93 -14.71 -1.13 1.06
N LEU A 94 -15.36 -2.31 0.99
CA LEU A 94 -16.53 -2.61 1.81
C LEU A 94 -16.18 -2.53 3.31
N LEU A 95 -15.06 -3.16 3.70
CA LEU A 95 -14.59 -3.13 5.08
C LEU A 95 -14.28 -1.72 5.57
N ILE A 96 -13.67 -0.88 4.72
CA ILE A 96 -13.30 0.49 5.08
C ILE A 96 -14.54 1.42 5.11
N ARG A 97 -15.52 1.19 4.25
CA ARG A 97 -16.80 1.91 4.34
C ARG A 97 -17.50 1.66 5.68
N TRP A 98 -17.40 0.44 6.17
CA TRP A 98 -17.99 0.03 7.43
C TRP A 98 -17.19 0.50 8.64
N SER A 99 -15.88 0.25 8.65
CA SER A 99 -15.00 0.56 9.79
C SER A 99 -14.62 2.04 9.88
N LYS A 100 -14.80 2.84 8.81
CA LYS A 100 -14.40 4.25 8.70
C LYS A 100 -12.94 4.52 9.11
N ARG A 101 -12.09 3.51 8.97
CA ARG A 101 -10.70 3.54 9.40
C ARG A 101 -9.88 4.56 8.60
N PHE A 102 -8.90 5.18 9.28
CA PHE A 102 -7.91 6.07 8.68
C PHE A 102 -6.77 5.30 8.00
N PRO A 103 -6.11 5.92 7.00
CA PRO A 103 -4.99 5.30 6.32
C PRO A 103 -3.82 5.09 7.27
N MET A 104 -3.27 3.87 7.24
CA MET A 104 -2.06 3.51 7.96
C MET A 104 -0.94 3.23 6.97
N THR A 105 0.30 3.54 7.34
CA THR A 105 1.46 3.22 6.53
C THR A 105 1.94 1.81 6.87
N PRO A 106 1.81 0.83 5.97
CA PRO A 106 2.31 -0.51 6.25
C PRO A 106 3.85 -0.53 6.31
N PRO A 107 4.45 -1.43 7.10
CA PRO A 107 5.91 -1.54 7.25
C PRO A 107 6.54 -1.97 5.92
N ARG A 108 7.27 -1.04 5.29
CA ARG A 108 7.87 -1.26 3.96
C ARG A 108 8.92 -2.36 3.97
N ILE A 109 9.68 -2.46 5.06
CA ILE A 109 10.74 -3.48 5.24
C ILE A 109 10.14 -4.89 5.14
N LEU A 110 8.90 -5.07 5.57
CA LEU A 110 8.22 -6.35 5.49
C LEU A 110 7.58 -6.58 4.11
N LEU A 111 6.87 -5.58 3.58
CA LEU A 111 6.10 -5.74 2.35
C LEU A 111 6.96 -5.89 1.09
N TYR A 112 8.04 -5.13 0.98
CA TYR A 112 8.83 -5.09 -0.26
C TYR A 112 9.58 -6.39 -0.56
N PRO A 113 10.22 -7.08 0.38
CA PRO A 113 10.92 -8.33 0.07
C PRO A 113 9.98 -9.52 -0.16
N MET A 114 8.74 -9.49 0.35
CA MET A 114 7.83 -10.65 0.27
C MET A 114 7.59 -11.17 -1.17
N PRO A 115 7.28 -10.34 -2.18
CA PRO A 115 7.05 -10.83 -3.54
C PRO A 115 8.31 -11.45 -4.15
N PHE A 116 9.49 -10.90 -3.86
CA PHE A 116 10.76 -11.41 -4.36
C PHE A 116 11.11 -12.74 -3.72
N LEU A 117 10.90 -12.86 -2.40
CA LEU A 117 11.06 -14.13 -1.68
C LEU A 117 10.08 -15.19 -2.20
N GLY A 118 8.83 -14.81 -2.40
CA GLY A 118 7.82 -15.69 -2.98
C GLY A 118 8.20 -16.18 -4.37
N LEU A 119 8.71 -15.28 -5.23
CA LEU A 119 9.17 -15.63 -6.57
C LEU A 119 10.41 -16.55 -6.55
N ALA A 120 11.36 -16.26 -5.68
CA ALA A 120 12.55 -17.11 -5.49
C ALA A 120 12.17 -18.51 -5.02
N LEU A 121 11.34 -18.62 -3.99
CA LEU A 121 10.88 -19.91 -3.46
C LEU A 121 10.03 -20.67 -4.49
N LEU A 122 9.20 -19.98 -5.29
CA LEU A 122 8.49 -20.62 -6.39
C LEU A 122 9.44 -21.24 -7.41
N THR A 123 10.46 -20.48 -7.81
CA THR A 123 11.45 -20.94 -8.79
C THR A 123 12.23 -22.14 -8.25
N LEU A 124 12.73 -22.07 -7.03
CA LEU A 124 13.47 -23.16 -6.38
C LEU A 124 12.60 -24.41 -6.17
N GLY A 125 11.31 -24.22 -5.81
CA GLY A 125 10.38 -25.33 -5.68
C GLY A 125 10.05 -26.02 -7.01
N ARG A 126 9.99 -25.25 -8.11
CA ARG A 126 9.74 -25.81 -9.45
C ARG A 126 10.96 -26.51 -10.07
N THR A 127 12.14 -26.23 -9.57
CA THR A 127 13.39 -26.91 -9.97
C THR A 127 13.77 -28.05 -9.00
N ASP A 128 12.87 -28.42 -8.12
CA ASP A 128 13.06 -29.47 -7.09
C ASP A 128 14.28 -29.24 -6.16
N MET A 129 14.81 -28.00 -6.15
CA MET A 129 15.93 -27.65 -5.27
C MET A 129 15.53 -27.53 -3.80
N VAL A 130 14.27 -27.11 -3.54
CA VAL A 130 13.76 -26.90 -2.19
C VAL A 130 12.30 -27.33 -2.11
N ASN A 131 11.97 -28.08 -1.07
CA ASN A 131 10.58 -28.45 -0.79
C ASN A 131 9.94 -27.40 0.13
N VAL A 132 9.13 -26.49 -0.44
CA VAL A 132 8.43 -25.43 0.28
C VAL A 132 6.92 -25.61 0.14
N PRO A 133 6.13 -25.41 1.22
CA PRO A 133 4.68 -25.44 1.13
C PRO A 133 4.17 -24.43 0.10
N THR A 134 3.44 -24.90 -0.90
CA THR A 134 2.90 -24.06 -1.98
C THR A 134 2.05 -22.92 -1.44
N ALA A 135 1.30 -23.14 -0.35
CA ALA A 135 0.51 -22.10 0.31
C ALA A 135 1.36 -20.92 0.81
N LEU A 136 2.57 -21.18 1.35
CA LEU A 136 3.48 -20.12 1.79
C LEU A 136 3.97 -19.27 0.62
N VAL A 137 4.32 -19.91 -0.48
CA VAL A 137 4.76 -19.24 -1.70
C VAL A 137 3.68 -18.29 -2.24
N TRP A 138 2.46 -18.78 -2.36
CA TRP A 138 1.33 -17.97 -2.82
C TRP A 138 0.95 -16.86 -1.84
N LEU A 139 1.08 -17.10 -0.54
CA LEU A 139 0.86 -16.07 0.47
C LEU A 139 1.86 -14.93 0.33
N LEU A 140 3.16 -15.25 0.15
CA LEU A 140 4.21 -14.24 -0.05
C LEU A 140 4.00 -13.43 -1.33
N LEU A 141 3.52 -14.06 -2.39
CA LEU A 141 3.23 -13.38 -3.66
C LEU A 141 1.95 -12.54 -3.60
N LEU A 142 0.90 -13.05 -2.97
CA LEU A 142 -0.42 -12.44 -3.00
C LEU A 142 -0.60 -11.34 -1.93
N LEU A 143 -0.12 -11.57 -0.71
CA LEU A 143 -0.44 -10.74 0.46
C LEU A 143 -0.02 -9.26 0.35
N PRO A 144 1.18 -8.91 -0.17
CA PRO A 144 1.69 -7.54 -0.11
C PRO A 144 0.80 -6.50 -0.79
N GLY A 145 0.28 -6.81 -1.98
CA GLY A 145 -0.59 -5.91 -2.72
C GLY A 145 -1.91 -5.61 -2.00
N PRO A 146 -2.74 -6.62 -1.71
CA PRO A 146 -3.98 -6.44 -0.96
C PRO A 146 -3.78 -5.81 0.41
N MET A 147 -2.70 -6.14 1.12
CA MET A 147 -2.38 -5.53 2.41
C MET A 147 -2.08 -4.03 2.26
N TYR A 148 -1.30 -3.64 1.25
CA TYR A 148 -1.08 -2.24 0.93
C TYR A 148 -2.40 -1.54 0.57
N VAL A 149 -3.20 -2.15 -0.29
CA VAL A 149 -4.50 -1.60 -0.69
C VAL A 149 -5.40 -1.42 0.52
N HIS A 150 -5.52 -2.42 1.38
CA HIS A 150 -6.41 -2.37 2.54
C HIS A 150 -5.96 -1.38 3.62
N LEU A 151 -4.67 -1.37 3.97
CA LEU A 151 -4.14 -0.54 5.07
C LEU A 151 -3.93 0.92 4.65
N SER A 152 -3.50 1.13 3.42
CA SER A 152 -2.99 2.42 2.97
C SER A 152 -3.90 3.08 1.93
N TRP A 153 -4.20 2.36 0.82
CA TRP A 153 -4.81 3.01 -0.33
C TRP A 153 -6.34 3.15 -0.24
N ALA A 154 -7.06 2.12 0.12
CA ALA A 154 -8.52 2.15 0.17
C ALA A 154 -9.08 3.19 1.16
N PRO A 155 -8.49 3.39 2.38
CA PRO A 155 -8.90 4.49 3.23
C PRO A 155 -8.66 5.86 2.61
N ARG A 156 -7.49 6.08 1.96
CA ARG A 156 -7.18 7.34 1.27
C ARG A 156 -8.13 7.61 0.12
N TRP A 157 -8.38 6.59 -0.70
CA TRP A 157 -9.33 6.71 -1.82
C TRP A 157 -10.72 7.12 -1.35
N ARG A 158 -11.20 6.56 -0.21
CA ARG A 158 -12.46 6.98 0.40
C ARG A 158 -12.44 8.46 0.78
N LEU A 159 -11.36 8.95 1.42
CA LEU A 159 -11.23 10.35 1.82
C LEU A 159 -11.18 11.27 0.59
N LEU A 160 -10.46 10.87 -0.48
CA LEU A 160 -10.42 11.60 -1.74
C LEU A 160 -11.81 11.69 -2.42
N CYS A 161 -12.61 10.62 -2.36
CA CYS A 161 -13.99 10.66 -2.85
C CYS A 161 -14.86 11.63 -2.03
N MET A 162 -14.65 11.71 -0.70
CA MET A 162 -15.37 12.68 0.13
C MET A 162 -14.99 14.12 -0.24
N LEU A 163 -13.71 14.39 -0.51
CA LEU A 163 -13.26 15.69 -1.00
C LEU A 163 -13.85 16.04 -2.38
N GLU A 164 -13.93 15.07 -3.30
CA GLU A 164 -14.55 15.28 -4.60
C GLU A 164 -16.05 15.63 -4.49
N ASP A 165 -16.74 14.99 -3.52
CA ASP A 165 -18.13 15.28 -3.18
C ASP A 165 -18.31 16.63 -2.44
N GLY A 166 -17.22 17.35 -2.12
CA GLY A 166 -17.24 18.61 -1.36
C GLY A 166 -17.55 18.41 0.12
N ARG A 167 -17.36 17.19 0.65
CA ARG A 167 -17.50 16.88 2.07
C ARG A 167 -16.11 16.94 2.74
N ASP A 168 -16.07 17.47 3.95
CA ASP A 168 -14.84 17.44 4.74
C ASP A 168 -14.59 16.02 5.27
N PRO A 169 -13.47 15.39 4.88
CA PRO A 169 -13.12 14.03 5.31
C PRO A 169 -12.65 13.94 6.76
N PHE A 170 -12.32 15.07 7.41
CA PHE A 170 -11.75 15.16 8.74
C PHE A 170 -12.75 15.55 9.83
N ILE A 171 -14.01 15.80 9.48
CA ILE A 171 -15.08 16.07 10.46
C ILE A 171 -15.12 14.94 11.51
N GLY A 172 -14.90 15.28 12.77
CA GLY A 172 -14.90 14.36 13.91
C GLY A 172 -13.52 13.75 14.23
N MET A 173 -12.44 14.19 13.57
CA MET A 173 -11.07 13.81 13.93
C MET A 173 -10.44 14.71 14.98
N GLU A 174 -10.91 15.93 15.14
CA GLU A 174 -10.32 16.92 16.04
C GLU A 174 -10.16 16.43 17.50
N SER A 175 -11.04 15.50 17.91
CA SER A 175 -10.97 14.93 19.27
C SER A 175 -9.87 13.90 19.50
N LYS A 176 -9.23 13.37 18.45
CA LYS A 176 -8.17 12.35 18.58
C LYS A 176 -6.75 12.87 18.42
N GLN A 177 -6.59 14.08 17.90
CA GLN A 177 -5.26 14.71 17.73
C GLN A 177 -4.85 15.59 18.91
N THR A 178 -5.73 15.81 19.88
CA THR A 178 -5.52 16.78 20.98
C THR A 178 -5.19 16.12 22.32
N GLU A 179 -5.04 14.79 22.39
CA GLU A 179 -4.32 14.24 23.53
C GLU A 179 -2.82 14.27 23.18
N PRO A 180 -2.04 15.23 23.71
CA PRO A 180 -0.60 15.13 23.66
C PRO A 180 -0.28 13.82 24.38
N ASN A 181 0.34 12.91 23.66
CA ASN A 181 0.88 11.70 24.25
C ASN A 181 1.82 12.18 25.35
N GLU A 182 1.44 12.01 26.63
CA GLU A 182 2.25 12.45 27.76
C GLU A 182 3.67 11.86 27.67
N ASP A 183 3.79 10.67 27.04
CA ASP A 183 5.09 10.05 26.75
C ASP A 183 5.90 10.82 25.68
N ALA A 184 5.26 11.51 24.73
CA ALA A 184 5.96 12.33 23.73
C ALA A 184 6.41 13.68 24.31
N VAL A 185 5.68 14.21 25.30
CA VAL A 185 6.07 15.44 26.01
C VAL A 185 7.23 15.16 26.96
N THR A 186 7.27 13.99 27.60
CA THR A 186 8.40 13.56 28.43
C THR A 186 9.65 13.27 27.59
N LEU A 187 9.53 12.69 26.39
CA LEU A 187 10.65 12.49 25.47
C LEU A 187 11.15 13.80 24.86
N ALA A 188 10.27 14.77 24.57
CA ALA A 188 10.68 16.09 24.10
C ALA A 188 11.32 16.95 25.21
N GLY A 189 11.02 16.67 26.47
CA GLY A 189 11.69 17.30 27.62
C GLY A 189 13.14 16.83 27.77
N ASP A 190 13.43 15.58 27.45
CA ASP A 190 14.80 15.02 27.50
C ASP A 190 15.68 15.54 26.33
N ASP A 191 15.08 15.86 25.17
CA ASP A 191 15.83 16.44 24.05
C ASP A 191 16.26 17.91 24.28
N HIS A 192 15.59 18.64 25.16
CA HIS A 192 15.98 20.00 25.52
C HIS A 192 17.30 20.04 26.32
N ASP A 193 17.56 19.03 27.12
CA ASP A 193 18.82 18.88 27.84
C ASP A 193 19.99 18.58 26.89
N LEU A 194 19.75 17.82 25.82
CA LEU A 194 20.75 17.56 24.77
C LEU A 194 21.06 18.79 23.93
N LEU A 195 20.07 19.63 23.62
CA LEU A 195 20.28 20.87 22.88
C LEU A 195 21.09 21.89 23.68
N SER A 196 20.88 21.99 25.00
CA SER A 196 21.68 22.89 25.85
C SER A 196 23.15 22.48 25.93
N VAL A 197 23.43 21.18 25.91
CA VAL A 197 24.81 20.65 25.89
C VAL A 197 25.50 20.93 24.56
N VAL A 198 24.76 20.83 23.43
CA VAL A 198 25.31 21.13 22.10
C VAL A 198 25.58 22.62 21.92
N GLU A 199 24.75 23.51 22.47
CA GLU A 199 24.99 24.96 22.44
C GLU A 199 26.21 25.34 23.28
N GLU A 200 26.42 24.71 24.44
CA GLU A 200 27.60 24.96 25.30
C GLU A 200 28.92 24.57 24.61
N TYR A 201 28.94 23.51 23.81
CA TYR A 201 30.12 23.10 23.04
C TYR A 201 30.35 23.89 21.75
N ALA A 202 29.36 24.65 21.27
CA ALA A 202 29.48 25.48 20.09
C ALA A 202 30.02 26.90 20.40
N GLU A 203 30.07 27.29 21.67
CA GLU A 203 30.59 28.59 22.14
C GLU A 203 32.07 28.54 22.63
N GLU A 204 32.70 27.34 22.71
CA GLU A 204 34.16 27.20 22.98
C GLU A 204 34.95 27.12 21.65
#